data_4d40d93ff04dbd87df14a8dd40d33f71
#
_entry.id   4d40d93ff04dbd87df14a8dd40d33f71
#
_cell.length_a   1.000
_cell.length_b   1.000
_cell.length_c   1.000
_cell.angle_alpha   90.00
_cell.angle_beta   90.00
_cell.angle_gamma   90.00
#
_symmetry.space_group_name_H-M   'P 1'
#
loop_
_entity.id
_entity.type
_entity.pdbx_description
1 polymer ?
#
loop_
_entity_poly.entity_id
_entity_poly.type
_entity_poly.pdbx_seq_one_letter_code
_entity_poly.pdbx_strand_id
1 'polypeptide(L)'
;MKKSTTIVFLLLALNTVIAQKTKQVMKTEILGSWTLVSVENINSDGTKNLPYDVNPKGILFFDEKGNYAIEIYKNERPKIISGDKNKCTPEENASIVQGSNAHFGEYEIDETNQTITFKIKTASFPNWEGTVQKRSYTFLNNELKYVVTNTTQGGKSVTAEVVWKKL
;
A
#
# COMPACT_ATOMS: atom_id res chain seq x y z
N MET A 1 46.71 -16.67 27.04
CA MET A 1 45.26 -16.59 26.90
C MET A 1 44.79 -15.21 26.38
N LYS A 2 45.10 -14.80 25.13
CA LYS A 2 44.71 -13.47 24.59
C LYS A 2 44.18 -13.52 23.14
N LYS A 3 43.83 -14.70 22.59
CA LYS A 3 43.39 -14.84 21.19
C LYS A 3 41.84 -14.98 20.99
N SER A 4 41.07 -15.11 22.06
CA SER A 4 39.60 -15.37 21.95
C SER A 4 38.76 -14.11 21.78
N THR A 5 39.20 -12.96 22.26
CA THR A 5 38.37 -11.72 22.28
C THR A 5 38.27 -11.05 20.90
N THR A 6 39.35 -11.16 20.08
CA THR A 6 39.40 -10.51 18.77
C THR A 6 38.45 -11.16 17.74
N ILE A 7 38.24 -12.48 17.81
CA ILE A 7 37.37 -13.21 16.89
C ILE A 7 35.88 -12.88 17.12
N VAL A 8 35.48 -12.70 18.39
CA VAL A 8 34.07 -12.34 18.72
C VAL A 8 33.75 -10.94 18.24
N PHE A 9 34.65 -9.96 18.32
CA PHE A 9 34.42 -8.62 17.77
C PHE A 9 34.34 -8.59 16.26
N LEU A 10 35.11 -9.44 15.56
CA LEU A 10 35.06 -9.53 14.10
C LEU A 10 33.75 -10.15 13.59
N LEU A 11 33.24 -11.18 14.28
CA LEU A 11 31.95 -11.79 13.97
C LEU A 11 30.75 -10.87 14.20
N LEU A 12 30.79 -10.07 15.28
CA LEU A 12 29.75 -9.06 15.55
C LEU A 12 29.74 -7.94 14.49
N ALA A 13 30.92 -7.45 14.09
CA ALA A 13 31.02 -6.43 13.05
C ALA A 13 30.55 -6.94 11.68
N LEU A 14 30.82 -8.19 11.34
CA LEU A 14 30.37 -8.79 10.07
C LEU A 14 28.84 -8.90 10.02
N ASN A 15 28.18 -9.31 11.09
CA ASN A 15 26.73 -9.40 11.17
C ASN A 15 26.05 -8.03 11.06
N THR A 16 26.62 -6.98 11.65
CA THR A 16 26.07 -5.62 11.53
C THR A 16 26.19 -5.06 10.12
N VAL A 17 27.28 -5.31 9.42
CA VAL A 17 27.49 -4.87 8.02
C VAL A 17 26.53 -5.60 7.07
N ILE A 18 26.33 -6.91 7.27
CA ILE A 18 25.38 -7.69 6.46
C ILE A 18 23.95 -7.19 6.70
N ALA A 19 23.55 -6.98 7.94
CA ALA A 19 22.23 -6.46 8.28
C ALA A 19 21.97 -5.06 7.70
N GLN A 20 22.95 -4.16 7.76
CA GLN A 20 22.85 -2.83 7.16
C GLN A 20 22.76 -2.88 5.64
N LYS A 21 23.52 -3.74 4.98
CA LYS A 21 23.48 -3.91 3.51
C LYS A 21 22.13 -4.49 3.06
N THR A 22 21.59 -5.47 3.77
CA THR A 22 20.25 -6.03 3.49
C THR A 22 19.18 -4.97 3.67
N LYS A 23 19.23 -4.17 4.74
CA LYS A 23 18.30 -3.07 5.00
C LYS A 23 18.30 -1.99 3.90
N GLN A 24 19.47 -1.67 3.37
CA GLN A 24 19.60 -0.70 2.27
C GLN A 24 19.08 -1.25 0.94
N VAL A 25 19.24 -2.54 0.66
CA VAL A 25 18.75 -3.19 -0.57
C VAL A 25 17.21 -3.19 -0.59
N MET A 26 16.56 -3.61 0.49
CA MET A 26 15.09 -3.67 0.57
C MET A 26 14.45 -2.28 0.43
N LYS A 27 15.01 -1.26 1.08
CA LYS A 27 14.52 0.12 0.94
C LYS A 27 14.60 0.59 -0.52
N THR A 28 15.62 0.20 -1.25
CA THR A 28 15.79 0.53 -2.66
C THR A 28 14.81 -0.25 -3.55
N GLU A 29 14.49 -1.49 -3.21
CA GLU A 29 13.58 -2.33 -3.99
C GLU A 29 12.13 -1.85 -3.97
N ILE A 30 11.66 -1.23 -2.89
CA ILE A 30 10.30 -0.72 -2.80
C ILE A 30 10.10 0.62 -3.54
N LEU A 31 11.20 1.36 -3.78
CA LEU A 31 11.16 2.66 -4.45
C LEU A 31 10.67 2.54 -5.90
N GLY A 32 10.00 3.58 -6.38
CA GLY A 32 9.57 3.72 -7.77
C GLY A 32 8.07 3.53 -7.95
N SER A 33 7.70 3.08 -9.14
CA SER A 33 6.33 3.00 -9.62
C SER A 33 5.83 1.57 -9.63
N TRP A 34 4.56 1.39 -9.29
CA TRP A 34 3.88 0.10 -9.18
C TRP A 34 2.52 0.16 -9.86
N THR A 35 2.15 -0.87 -10.58
CA THR A 35 0.81 -1.04 -11.13
C THR A 35 -0.03 -1.95 -10.24
N LEU A 36 -1.31 -1.66 -10.09
CA LEU A 36 -2.23 -2.48 -9.31
C LEU A 36 -2.51 -3.81 -10.01
N VAL A 37 -2.46 -4.89 -9.26
CA VAL A 37 -2.81 -6.25 -9.72
C VAL A 37 -4.21 -6.61 -9.23
N SER A 38 -4.45 -6.47 -7.92
CA SER A 38 -5.74 -6.83 -7.32
C SER A 38 -5.99 -6.11 -6.00
N VAL A 39 -7.27 -5.98 -5.66
CA VAL A 39 -7.76 -5.65 -4.32
C VAL A 39 -8.82 -6.67 -3.97
N GLU A 40 -8.61 -7.44 -2.91
CA GLU A 40 -9.51 -8.47 -2.45
C GLU A 40 -9.94 -8.18 -1.02
N ASN A 41 -11.22 -7.98 -0.79
CA ASN A 41 -11.78 -7.87 0.55
C ASN A 41 -12.10 -9.26 1.09
N ILE A 42 -11.75 -9.49 2.34
CA ILE A 42 -11.97 -10.72 3.11
C ILE A 42 -12.89 -10.37 4.28
N ASN A 43 -14.10 -10.89 4.25
CA ASN A 43 -15.08 -10.72 5.31
C ASN A 43 -14.76 -11.59 6.54
N SER A 44 -15.38 -11.32 7.68
CA SER A 44 -15.18 -12.06 8.91
C SER A 44 -15.59 -13.54 8.83
N ASP A 45 -16.47 -13.90 7.91
CA ASP A 45 -16.90 -15.27 7.62
C ASP A 45 -15.99 -16.00 6.60
N GLY A 46 -14.90 -15.33 6.13
CA GLY A 46 -13.96 -15.85 5.16
C GLY A 46 -14.40 -15.67 3.70
N THR A 47 -15.59 -15.16 3.44
CA THR A 47 -16.01 -14.86 2.07
C THR A 47 -15.21 -13.70 1.49
N LYS A 48 -15.00 -13.72 0.18
CA LYS A 48 -14.17 -12.76 -0.53
C LYS A 48 -14.97 -12.02 -1.59
N ASN A 49 -14.65 -10.75 -1.81
CA ASN A 49 -15.18 -9.95 -2.90
C ASN A 49 -14.11 -9.00 -3.46
N LEU A 50 -14.33 -8.53 -4.67
CA LEU A 50 -13.45 -7.63 -5.40
C LEU A 50 -14.08 -6.22 -5.47
N PRO A 51 -13.78 -5.33 -4.52
CA PRO A 51 -14.43 -4.02 -4.45
C PRO A 51 -14.13 -3.12 -5.65
N TYR A 52 -13.04 -3.40 -6.38
CA TYR A 52 -12.63 -2.66 -7.58
C TYR A 52 -12.68 -3.52 -8.86
N ASP A 53 -13.55 -4.53 -8.88
CA ASP A 53 -13.76 -5.50 -9.97
C ASP A 53 -12.53 -6.38 -10.26
N VAL A 54 -12.63 -7.22 -11.28
CA VAL A 54 -11.53 -7.98 -11.85
C VAL A 54 -10.66 -7.03 -12.68
N ASN A 55 -9.33 -7.10 -12.54
CA ASN A 55 -8.36 -6.24 -13.23
C ASN A 55 -8.56 -4.74 -12.94
N PRO A 56 -8.53 -4.31 -11.67
CA PRO A 56 -8.64 -2.92 -11.30
C PRO A 56 -7.48 -2.11 -11.91
N LYS A 57 -7.66 -0.79 -12.01
CA LYS A 57 -6.62 0.13 -12.46
C LYS A 57 -6.05 0.87 -11.26
N GLY A 58 -4.74 1.04 -11.21
CA GLY A 58 -4.14 1.81 -10.12
C GLY A 58 -2.65 1.99 -10.31
N ILE A 59 -2.15 2.97 -9.59
CA ILE A 59 -0.73 3.28 -9.52
C ILE A 59 -0.35 3.59 -8.07
N LEU A 60 0.85 3.18 -7.71
CA LEU A 60 1.47 3.49 -6.43
C LEU A 60 2.89 3.98 -6.70
N PHE A 61 3.28 5.06 -6.05
CA PHE A 61 4.63 5.61 -6.07
C PHE A 61 5.22 5.65 -4.68
N PHE A 62 6.51 5.33 -4.60
CA PHE A 62 7.34 5.60 -3.45
C PHE A 62 8.60 6.36 -3.90
N ASP A 63 8.89 7.51 -3.29
CA ASP A 63 10.12 8.25 -3.55
C ASP A 63 11.18 8.05 -2.45
N GLU A 64 12.41 8.45 -2.74
CA GLU A 64 13.54 8.35 -1.81
C GLU A 64 13.41 9.28 -0.61
N LYS A 65 12.57 10.32 -0.70
CA LYS A 65 12.35 11.31 0.37
C LYS A 65 11.31 10.87 1.38
N GLY A 66 10.70 9.69 1.17
CA GLY A 66 9.67 9.14 2.04
C GLY A 66 8.26 9.63 1.68
N ASN A 67 8.02 10.11 0.47
CA ASN A 67 6.68 10.43 0.00
C ASN A 67 6.09 9.28 -0.80
N TYR A 68 4.77 9.16 -0.77
CA TYR A 68 4.02 8.20 -1.57
C TYR A 68 2.77 8.83 -2.16
N ALA A 69 2.26 8.21 -3.23
CA ALA A 69 0.93 8.48 -3.79
C ALA A 69 0.30 7.16 -4.26
N ILE A 70 -0.98 7.00 -3.99
CA ILE A 70 -1.79 5.83 -4.39
C ILE A 70 -3.04 6.33 -5.11
N GLU A 71 -3.33 5.70 -6.25
CA GLU A 71 -4.62 5.81 -6.94
C GLU A 71 -5.11 4.41 -7.30
N ILE A 72 -6.38 4.13 -7.00
CA ILE A 72 -7.07 2.87 -7.29
C ILE A 72 -8.42 3.19 -7.91
N TYR A 73 -8.75 2.50 -9.00
CA TYR A 73 -9.99 2.68 -9.72
C TYR A 73 -10.58 1.34 -10.13
N LYS A 74 -11.91 1.24 -10.12
CA LYS A 74 -12.62 0.15 -10.80
C LYS A 74 -12.21 0.10 -12.27
N ASN A 75 -12.14 -1.10 -12.82
CA ASN A 75 -11.82 -1.27 -14.23
C ASN A 75 -12.86 -0.58 -15.12
N GLU A 76 -14.14 -0.78 -14.82
CA GLU A 76 -15.25 -0.17 -15.54
C GLU A 76 -15.93 0.88 -14.65
N ARG A 77 -15.94 2.11 -15.12
CA ARG A 77 -16.64 3.23 -14.50
C ARG A 77 -17.51 3.91 -15.55
N PRO A 78 -18.80 4.16 -15.28
CA PRO A 78 -19.66 4.85 -16.23
C PRO A 78 -19.09 6.25 -16.50
N LYS A 79 -19.23 6.69 -17.76
CA LYS A 79 -18.94 8.08 -18.11
C LYS A 79 -20.09 8.96 -17.61
N ILE A 80 -19.75 10.18 -17.18
CA ILE A 80 -20.74 11.19 -16.84
C ILE A 80 -21.48 11.60 -18.11
N ILE A 81 -22.79 11.39 -18.14
CA ILE A 81 -23.62 11.60 -19.35
C ILE A 81 -23.57 13.07 -19.81
N SER A 82 -23.62 14.01 -18.86
CA SER A 82 -23.54 15.43 -19.17
C SER A 82 -22.16 15.90 -19.64
N GLY A 83 -21.11 15.14 -19.39
CA GLY A 83 -19.72 15.56 -19.58
C GLY A 83 -19.25 16.68 -18.64
N ASP A 84 -20.10 17.10 -17.70
CA ASP A 84 -19.84 18.19 -16.73
C ASP A 84 -19.92 17.65 -15.31
N LYS A 85 -18.82 17.73 -14.56
CA LYS A 85 -18.73 17.25 -13.16
C LYS A 85 -19.76 17.89 -12.22
N ASN A 86 -20.21 19.10 -12.51
CA ASN A 86 -21.20 19.81 -11.69
C ASN A 86 -22.63 19.38 -11.99
N LYS A 87 -22.83 18.55 -13.00
CA LYS A 87 -24.15 18.05 -13.45
C LYS A 87 -24.25 16.52 -13.35
N CYS A 88 -23.47 15.90 -12.49
CA CYS A 88 -23.62 14.48 -12.19
C CYS A 88 -24.94 14.20 -11.50
N THR A 89 -25.58 13.08 -11.85
CA THR A 89 -26.69 12.57 -11.05
C THR A 89 -26.18 12.04 -9.70
N PRO A 90 -27.05 11.86 -8.68
CA PRO A 90 -26.68 11.21 -7.43
C PRO A 90 -26.03 9.83 -7.63
N GLU A 91 -26.54 9.03 -8.58
CA GLU A 91 -26.03 7.69 -8.88
C GLU A 91 -24.66 7.75 -9.54
N GLU A 92 -24.42 8.69 -10.47
CA GLU A 92 -23.11 8.92 -11.07
C GLU A 92 -22.10 9.34 -10.01
N ASN A 93 -22.44 10.26 -9.10
CA ASN A 93 -21.59 10.65 -7.98
C ASN A 93 -21.26 9.48 -7.06
N ALA A 94 -22.26 8.67 -6.69
CA ALA A 94 -22.06 7.48 -5.88
C ALA A 94 -21.10 6.49 -6.57
N SER A 95 -21.28 6.25 -7.86
CA SER A 95 -20.42 5.36 -8.66
C SER A 95 -18.96 5.86 -8.72
N ILE A 96 -18.75 7.17 -8.87
CA ILE A 96 -17.41 7.77 -8.86
C ILE A 96 -16.74 7.55 -7.50
N VAL A 97 -17.43 7.88 -6.41
CA VAL A 97 -16.89 7.77 -5.05
C VAL A 97 -16.58 6.31 -4.69
N GLN A 98 -17.51 5.39 -4.96
CA GLN A 98 -17.32 3.97 -4.66
C GLN A 98 -16.33 3.27 -5.61
N GLY A 99 -16.15 3.81 -6.81
CA GLY A 99 -15.27 3.26 -7.83
C GLY A 99 -13.85 3.83 -7.82
N SER A 100 -13.50 4.67 -6.86
CA SER A 100 -12.18 5.31 -6.79
C SER A 100 -11.67 5.43 -5.35
N ASN A 101 -10.36 5.36 -5.21
CA ASN A 101 -9.65 5.62 -3.96
C ASN A 101 -8.30 6.25 -4.32
N ALA A 102 -8.01 7.39 -3.72
CA ALA A 102 -6.72 8.06 -3.89
C ALA A 102 -6.27 8.65 -2.55
N HIS A 103 -5.00 8.54 -2.25
CA HIS A 103 -4.40 9.24 -1.12
C HIS A 103 -2.89 9.37 -1.32
N PHE A 104 -2.32 10.40 -0.70
CA PHE A 104 -0.87 10.63 -0.69
C PHE A 104 -0.42 11.20 0.65
N GLY A 105 0.89 11.15 0.87
CA GLY A 105 1.51 11.64 2.09
C GLY A 105 2.93 11.13 2.25
N GLU A 106 3.30 10.80 3.47
CA GLU A 106 4.61 10.24 3.81
C GLU A 106 4.49 8.76 4.16
N TYR A 107 5.57 8.01 3.96
CA TYR A 107 5.65 6.62 4.35
C TYR A 107 6.93 6.30 5.12
N GLU A 108 6.84 5.27 5.95
CA GLU A 108 7.97 4.67 6.65
C GLU A 108 7.91 3.16 6.51
N ILE A 109 9.07 2.50 6.36
CA ILE A 109 9.18 1.04 6.26
C ILE A 109 9.91 0.52 7.49
N ASP A 110 9.30 -0.45 8.14
CA ASP A 110 9.91 -1.29 9.16
C ASP A 110 10.13 -2.69 8.59
N GLU A 111 11.34 -2.94 8.11
CA GLU A 111 11.71 -4.21 7.50
C GLU A 111 11.74 -5.36 8.52
N THR A 112 12.06 -5.06 9.78
CA THR A 112 12.12 -6.06 10.85
C THR A 112 10.74 -6.64 11.14
N ASN A 113 9.71 -5.76 11.19
CA ASN A 113 8.34 -6.15 11.44
C ASN A 113 7.51 -6.30 10.15
N GLN A 114 8.14 -6.15 8.99
CA GLN A 114 7.48 -6.20 7.67
C GLN A 114 6.23 -5.32 7.61
N THR A 115 6.38 -4.05 7.97
CA THR A 115 5.28 -3.09 7.97
C THR A 115 5.61 -1.83 7.23
N ILE A 116 4.61 -1.29 6.49
CA ILE A 116 4.62 0.04 5.90
C ILE A 116 3.65 0.90 6.72
N THR A 117 4.12 2.05 7.17
CA THR A 117 3.31 3.06 7.83
C THR A 117 3.04 4.19 6.85
N PHE A 118 1.77 4.46 6.55
CA PHE A 118 1.33 5.56 5.70
C PHE A 118 0.81 6.69 6.58
N LYS A 119 1.42 7.87 6.49
CA LYS A 119 0.98 9.12 7.13
C LYS A 119 0.20 9.92 6.08
N ILE A 120 -1.12 9.79 6.07
CA ILE A 120 -1.98 10.31 5.00
C ILE A 120 -2.13 11.83 5.17
N LYS A 121 -1.70 12.60 4.18
CA LYS A 121 -1.87 14.06 4.16
C LYS A 121 -3.20 14.46 3.54
N THR A 122 -3.55 13.84 2.41
CA THR A 122 -4.78 14.12 1.69
C THR A 122 -5.32 12.83 1.07
N ALA A 123 -6.65 12.70 1.03
CA ALA A 123 -7.31 11.52 0.49
C ALA A 123 -8.61 11.88 -0.24
N SER A 124 -9.02 11.05 -1.22
CA SER A 124 -10.34 11.12 -1.85
C SER A 124 -11.48 10.81 -0.86
N PHE A 125 -11.20 10.08 0.21
CA PHE A 125 -12.07 9.89 1.35
C PHE A 125 -11.57 10.78 2.51
N PRO A 126 -12.19 11.95 2.77
CA PRO A 126 -11.66 12.96 3.69
C PRO A 126 -11.41 12.46 5.12
N ASN A 127 -12.15 11.44 5.56
CA ASN A 127 -12.00 10.86 6.90
C ASN A 127 -10.61 10.22 7.12
N TRP A 128 -9.82 9.99 6.07
CA TRP A 128 -8.47 9.47 6.21
C TRP A 128 -7.40 10.56 6.36
N GLU A 129 -7.73 11.80 6.06
CA GLU A 129 -6.77 12.90 6.15
C GLU A 129 -6.27 13.08 7.59
N GLY A 130 -4.96 13.25 7.72
CA GLY A 130 -4.29 13.35 9.02
C GLY A 130 -4.17 12.02 9.79
N THR A 131 -4.64 10.89 9.23
CA THR A 131 -4.52 9.59 9.89
C THR A 131 -3.21 8.89 9.59
N VAL A 132 -2.84 7.94 10.46
CA VAL A 132 -1.70 7.05 10.29
C VAL A 132 -2.22 5.63 10.14
N GLN A 133 -1.88 4.99 9.03
CA GLN A 133 -2.28 3.61 8.74
C GLN A 133 -1.04 2.71 8.65
N LYS A 134 -0.97 1.69 9.51
CA LYS A 134 0.10 0.69 9.50
C LYS A 134 -0.41 -0.57 8.82
N ARG A 135 0.35 -1.09 7.83
CA ARG A 135 -0.01 -2.25 7.02
C ARG A 135 1.12 -3.25 7.04
N SER A 136 0.84 -4.51 7.36
CA SER A 136 1.79 -5.59 7.12
C SER A 136 1.98 -5.80 5.62
N TYR A 137 3.21 -6.14 5.19
CA TYR A 137 3.50 -6.38 3.79
C TYR A 137 4.37 -7.61 3.58
N THR A 138 4.32 -8.15 2.38
CA THR A 138 5.30 -9.07 1.82
C THR A 138 5.78 -8.54 0.48
N PHE A 139 7.06 -8.75 0.19
CA PHE A 139 7.65 -8.42 -1.10
C PHE A 139 8.34 -9.66 -1.65
N LEU A 140 7.92 -10.12 -2.82
CA LEU A 140 8.47 -11.30 -3.49
C LEU A 140 8.28 -11.18 -5.00
N ASN A 141 9.31 -11.51 -5.78
CA ASN A 141 9.25 -11.58 -7.25
C ASN A 141 8.70 -10.30 -7.91
N ASN A 142 9.12 -9.11 -7.43
CA ASN A 142 8.63 -7.81 -7.89
C ASN A 142 7.13 -7.56 -7.61
N GLU A 143 6.55 -8.31 -6.71
CA GLU A 143 5.20 -8.06 -6.19
C GLU A 143 5.26 -7.60 -4.74
N LEU A 144 4.56 -6.49 -4.47
CA LEU A 144 4.31 -5.96 -3.14
C LEU A 144 2.87 -6.28 -2.78
N LYS A 145 2.66 -7.13 -1.79
CA LYS A 145 1.34 -7.35 -1.19
C LYS A 145 1.30 -6.72 0.19
N TYR A 146 0.27 -5.92 0.48
CA TYR A 146 0.02 -5.45 1.83
C TYR A 146 -1.43 -5.69 2.26
N VAL A 147 -1.61 -5.73 3.58
CA VAL A 147 -2.90 -6.01 4.22
C VAL A 147 -3.41 -4.74 4.90
N VAL A 148 -4.66 -4.39 4.61
CA VAL A 148 -5.40 -3.31 5.26
C VAL A 148 -6.44 -3.94 6.18
N THR A 149 -6.27 -3.77 7.48
CA THR A 149 -7.25 -4.21 8.48
C THR A 149 -8.32 -3.16 8.69
N ASN A 150 -9.55 -3.59 8.98
CA ASN A 150 -10.67 -2.69 9.26
C ASN A 150 -10.96 -1.70 8.12
N THR A 151 -11.15 -2.21 6.90
CA THR A 151 -11.49 -1.35 5.77
C THR A 151 -12.84 -0.67 5.99
N THR A 152 -13.00 0.53 5.45
CA THR A 152 -14.24 1.33 5.60
C THR A 152 -15.32 0.94 4.58
N GLN A 153 -15.08 -0.04 3.73
CA GLN A 153 -16.04 -0.45 2.69
C GLN A 153 -17.14 -1.33 3.27
N GLY A 154 -18.37 -0.97 2.99
CA GLY A 154 -19.56 -1.74 3.37
C GLY A 154 -19.98 -1.63 4.84
N GLY A 155 -19.40 -0.69 5.61
CA GLY A 155 -19.78 -0.44 7.02
C GLY A 155 -19.49 -1.59 7.98
N LYS A 156 -18.73 -2.61 7.54
CA LYS A 156 -18.28 -3.76 8.33
C LYS A 156 -16.76 -3.74 8.44
N SER A 157 -16.26 -4.31 9.53
CA SER A 157 -14.83 -4.58 9.67
C SER A 157 -14.43 -5.67 8.67
N VAL A 158 -13.69 -5.29 7.64
CA VAL A 158 -13.22 -6.15 6.56
C VAL A 158 -11.71 -6.00 6.47
N THR A 159 -11.01 -7.07 6.15
CA THR A 159 -9.59 -7.03 5.81
C THR A 159 -9.45 -7.02 4.29
N ALA A 160 -8.59 -6.16 3.76
CA ALA A 160 -8.27 -6.18 2.33
C ALA A 160 -6.83 -6.60 2.09
N GLU A 161 -6.62 -7.49 1.12
CA GLU A 161 -5.31 -7.73 0.51
C GLU A 161 -5.20 -6.89 -0.76
N VAL A 162 -4.09 -6.17 -0.90
CA VAL A 162 -3.80 -5.32 -2.06
C VAL A 162 -2.47 -5.76 -2.65
N VAL A 163 -2.46 -6.09 -3.93
CA VAL A 163 -1.28 -6.58 -4.65
C VAL A 163 -0.87 -5.59 -5.72
N TRP A 164 0.40 -5.23 -5.71
CA TRP A 164 1.04 -4.35 -6.67
C TRP A 164 2.20 -5.05 -7.35
N LYS A 165 2.41 -4.75 -8.63
CA LYS A 165 3.55 -5.24 -9.40
C LYS A 165 4.44 -4.06 -9.80
N LYS A 166 5.74 -4.21 -9.64
CA LYS A 166 6.71 -3.18 -10.00
C LYS A 166 6.71 -2.92 -11.50
N LEU A 167 6.74 -1.63 -11.91
CA LEU A 167 6.86 -1.19 -13.30
C LEU A 167 8.31 -1.13 -13.77
#